data_f8c16d1127c1709197a3897886744c74
#
_entry.id   f8c16d1127c1709197a3897886744c74
#
_cell.length_a   1.000
_cell.length_b   1.000
_cell.length_c   1.000
_cell.angle_alpha   90.00
_cell.angle_beta   90.00
_cell.angle_gamma   90.00
#
_symmetry.space_group_name_H-M   'P 1'
#
loop_
_entity.id
_entity.type
_entity.pdbx_description
1 polymer ?
#
loop_
_entity_poly.entity_id
_entity_poly.type
_entity_poly.pdbx_seq_one_letter_code
_entity_poly.pdbx_strand_id
1 'polypeptide(L)'
;FVCIDPYADSEKEIRIMIKQIGTLNIEIERRKIKNINIYVKPPNGDVLVTVPMRVSNEEVFRFLKKKEEWILKNHEKVKNRQNSSQQEINLEQRKWLEDKIIEYAMRWESIMKVHANGFTVRDMKTRWGSCSIHSKKIRMNLQLAVKSEECVEYVLVHELCHLLEPSHNQRFYDLMSHFLPDWRERKQKLNEKV
;
A
#
# COMPACT_ATOMS: atom_id res chain seq x y z
N PHE A 1 55.02 -3.45 -10.71
CA PHE A 1 54.04 -2.47 -11.27
C PHE A 1 52.66 -2.94 -10.90
N VAL A 2 52.11 -2.36 -9.85
CA VAL A 2 50.72 -2.54 -9.43
C VAL A 2 49.91 -1.42 -10.09
N CYS A 3 49.04 -1.81 -11.03
CA CYS A 3 48.08 -0.88 -11.61
C CYS A 3 47.05 -0.52 -10.54
N ILE A 4 47.04 0.73 -10.11
CA ILE A 4 45.99 1.33 -9.28
C ILE A 4 44.86 1.74 -10.21
N ASP A 5 43.70 1.12 -10.06
CA ASP A 5 42.47 1.46 -10.77
C ASP A 5 41.96 2.81 -10.31
N PRO A 6 41.83 3.86 -11.16
CA PRO A 6 41.41 5.20 -10.76
C PRO A 6 39.91 5.40 -10.66
N TYR A 7 39.10 4.32 -10.72
CA TYR A 7 37.64 4.36 -10.53
C TYR A 7 37.20 3.64 -9.27
N ALA A 8 37.88 3.84 -8.14
CA ALA A 8 37.29 3.55 -6.85
C ALA A 8 36.17 4.57 -6.61
N ASP A 9 34.96 4.09 -6.89
CA ASP A 9 33.71 4.83 -6.73
C ASP A 9 33.61 5.37 -5.31
N SER A 10 33.35 6.65 -5.18
CA SER A 10 33.21 7.35 -3.91
C SER A 10 32.05 6.76 -3.13
N GLU A 11 32.31 5.81 -2.25
CA GLU A 11 31.35 5.39 -1.22
C GLU A 11 30.88 6.64 -0.47
N LYS A 12 29.64 7.01 -0.75
CA LYS A 12 28.92 8.04 0.01
C LYS A 12 28.84 7.53 1.44
N GLU A 13 29.69 8.04 2.34
CA GLU A 13 29.56 7.82 3.78
C GLU A 13 28.16 8.25 4.22
N ILE A 14 27.26 7.28 4.30
CA ILE A 14 25.95 7.45 4.91
C ILE A 14 26.19 7.47 6.41
N ARG A 15 26.23 8.67 7.00
CA ARG A 15 26.36 8.80 8.45
C ARG A 15 25.05 8.39 9.11
N ILE A 16 25.01 7.13 9.54
CA ILE A 16 23.91 6.56 10.31
C ILE A 16 24.20 6.80 11.80
N MET A 17 23.23 7.36 12.51
CA MET A 17 23.26 7.51 13.96
C MET A 17 22.06 6.79 14.56
N ILE A 18 22.27 6.03 15.62
CA ILE A 18 21.18 5.37 16.36
C ILE A 18 20.88 6.21 17.60
N LYS A 19 19.62 6.57 17.81
CA LYS A 19 19.12 7.26 19.01
C LYS A 19 18.00 6.45 19.64
N GLN A 20 18.09 6.24 20.95
CA GLN A 20 17.01 5.62 21.71
C GLN A 20 15.97 6.65 22.13
N ILE A 21 14.69 6.34 21.89
CA ILE A 21 13.52 7.09 22.39
C ILE A 21 12.57 6.10 23.04
N GLY A 22 12.42 6.20 24.38
CA GLY A 22 11.73 5.18 25.15
C GLY A 22 12.43 3.83 25.00
N THR A 23 11.71 2.83 24.55
CA THR A 23 12.23 1.46 24.26
C THR A 23 12.64 1.25 22.80
N LEU A 24 12.50 2.28 21.94
CA LEU A 24 12.74 2.17 20.50
C LEU A 24 14.11 2.69 20.10
N ASN A 25 14.81 1.94 19.28
CA ASN A 25 16.00 2.40 18.57
C ASN A 25 15.57 3.06 17.26
N ILE A 26 15.93 4.34 17.10
CA ILE A 26 15.64 5.13 15.91
C ILE A 26 16.92 5.27 15.11
N GLU A 27 16.87 4.85 13.87
CA GLU A 27 17.93 5.03 12.89
C GLU A 27 17.79 6.42 12.26
N ILE A 28 18.85 7.24 12.35
CA ILE A 28 18.89 8.60 11.79
C ILE A 28 19.89 8.61 10.64
N GLU A 29 19.40 8.91 9.45
CA GLU A 29 20.19 8.95 8.22
C GLU A 29 20.24 10.38 7.65
N ARG A 30 21.44 10.89 7.37
CA ARG A 30 21.61 12.20 6.72
C ARG A 30 21.56 12.07 5.22
N ARG A 31 20.67 12.87 4.59
CA ARG A 31 20.46 12.88 3.13
C ARG A 31 20.40 14.31 2.57
N LYS A 32 20.60 14.45 1.26
CA LYS A 32 20.38 15.71 0.52
C LYS A 32 18.87 15.93 0.29
N ILE A 33 18.15 16.28 1.36
CA ILE A 33 16.71 16.53 1.37
C ILE A 33 16.41 17.88 2.03
N LYS A 34 15.17 18.38 1.88
CA LYS A 34 14.77 19.68 2.44
C LYS A 34 14.18 19.56 3.83
N ASN A 35 13.46 18.48 4.13
CA ASN A 35 12.69 18.30 5.37
C ASN A 35 13.13 17.06 6.13
N ILE A 36 12.88 17.02 7.45
CA ILE A 36 13.01 15.83 8.27
C ILE A 36 11.80 14.93 8.00
N ASN A 37 12.04 13.66 7.65
CA ASN A 37 10.97 12.68 7.46
C ASN A 37 11.13 11.52 8.44
N ILE A 38 10.01 11.02 8.97
CA ILE A 38 9.96 9.85 9.86
C ILE A 38 9.24 8.73 9.14
N TYR A 39 9.85 7.57 9.09
CA TYR A 39 9.31 6.34 8.50
C TYR A 39 9.23 5.26 9.57
N VAL A 40 8.05 4.68 9.76
CA VAL A 40 7.87 3.48 10.57
C VAL A 40 7.71 2.30 9.61
N LYS A 41 8.74 1.46 9.54
CA LYS A 41 8.85 0.40 8.54
C LYS A 41 8.23 -0.92 9.04
N PRO A 42 7.36 -1.56 8.25
CA PRO A 42 7.01 -2.96 8.52
C PRO A 42 8.23 -3.87 8.19
N PRO A 43 8.33 -5.09 8.77
CA PRO A 43 7.32 -5.70 9.63
C PRO A 43 7.43 -5.26 11.10
N ASN A 44 8.61 -4.98 11.63
CA ASN A 44 8.89 -4.84 13.06
C ASN A 44 8.52 -3.46 13.65
N GLY A 45 8.14 -2.49 12.79
CA GLY A 45 7.94 -1.13 13.23
C GLY A 45 9.25 -0.33 13.36
N ASP A 46 10.34 -0.79 12.71
CA ASP A 46 11.63 -0.10 12.73
C ASP A 46 11.46 1.36 12.29
N VAL A 47 12.09 2.27 13.06
CA VAL A 47 11.94 3.70 12.83
C VAL A 47 13.18 4.25 12.15
N LEU A 48 13.01 4.71 10.91
CA LEU A 48 14.03 5.43 10.16
C LEU A 48 13.66 6.91 10.08
N VAL A 49 14.60 7.77 10.42
CA VAL A 49 14.47 9.23 10.29
C VAL A 49 15.50 9.73 9.29
N THR A 50 15.03 10.33 8.21
CA THR A 50 15.93 10.99 7.25
C THR A 50 15.98 12.49 7.54
N VAL A 51 17.19 13.05 7.62
CA VAL A 51 17.41 14.44 7.99
C VAL A 51 18.27 15.16 6.95
N PRO A 52 18.06 16.48 6.72
CA PRO A 52 18.92 17.27 5.86
C PRO A 52 20.35 17.36 6.42
N MET A 53 21.34 17.45 5.53
CA MET A 53 22.76 17.55 5.92
C MET A 53 23.07 18.75 6.84
N ARG A 54 22.31 19.83 6.72
CA ARG A 54 22.53 21.12 7.42
C ARG A 54 21.88 21.24 8.80
N VAL A 55 20.98 20.30 9.16
CA VAL A 55 20.23 20.35 10.43
C VAL A 55 21.11 19.82 11.56
N SER A 56 21.20 20.54 12.69
CA SER A 56 22.01 20.12 13.84
C SER A 56 21.40 18.91 14.56
N ASN A 57 22.24 18.18 15.31
CA ASN A 57 21.73 17.02 16.07
C ASN A 57 20.74 17.46 17.16
N GLU A 58 20.94 18.62 17.77
CA GLU A 58 20.05 19.18 18.78
C GLU A 58 18.67 19.48 18.20
N GLU A 59 18.59 20.04 17.00
CA GLU A 59 17.33 20.30 16.30
C GLU A 59 16.61 18.99 15.97
N VAL A 60 17.35 17.97 15.50
CA VAL A 60 16.80 16.64 15.23
C VAL A 60 16.23 16.03 16.51
N PHE A 61 16.97 16.07 17.62
CA PHE A 61 16.51 15.50 18.88
C PHE A 61 15.29 16.23 19.45
N ARG A 62 15.26 17.56 19.36
CA ARG A 62 14.09 18.37 19.74
C ARG A 62 12.87 18.00 18.90
N PHE A 63 13.05 17.84 17.60
CA PHE A 63 11.98 17.42 16.69
C PHE A 63 11.48 16.02 17.04
N LEU A 64 12.36 15.06 17.28
CA LEU A 64 12.00 13.69 17.64
C LEU A 64 11.27 13.64 18.99
N LYS A 65 11.71 14.41 19.99
CA LYS A 65 11.04 14.52 21.27
C LYS A 65 9.61 15.06 21.12
N LYS A 66 9.40 16.07 20.27
CA LYS A 66 8.07 16.59 19.95
C LYS A 66 7.18 15.58 19.25
N LYS A 67 7.76 14.60 18.54
CA LYS A 67 7.04 13.56 17.78
C LYS A 67 7.03 12.20 18.46
N GLU A 68 7.55 12.09 19.67
CA GLU A 68 7.69 10.83 20.41
C GLU A 68 6.39 10.05 20.52
N GLU A 69 5.32 10.68 20.97
CA GLU A 69 3.99 10.05 21.08
C GLU A 69 3.49 9.54 19.72
N TRP A 70 3.66 10.32 18.67
CA TRP A 70 3.30 9.91 17.31
C TRP A 70 4.11 8.71 16.83
N ILE A 71 5.42 8.68 17.13
CA ILE A 71 6.32 7.57 16.76
C ILE A 71 5.88 6.30 17.48
N LEU A 72 5.69 6.34 18.79
CA LEU A 72 5.26 5.21 19.61
C LEU A 72 3.91 4.65 19.13
N LYS A 73 2.92 5.53 18.94
CA LYS A 73 1.60 5.14 18.44
C LYS A 73 1.64 4.47 17.06
N ASN A 74 2.49 4.95 16.15
CA ASN A 74 2.60 4.33 14.83
C ASN A 74 3.45 3.05 14.85
N HIS A 75 4.46 2.97 15.72
CA HIS A 75 5.20 1.73 15.96
C HIS A 75 4.25 0.62 16.46
N GLU A 76 3.46 0.89 17.50
CA GLU A 76 2.46 -0.05 18.01
C GLU A 76 1.43 -0.43 16.94
N LYS A 77 0.95 0.52 16.15
CA LYS A 77 0.03 0.22 15.04
C LYS A 77 0.64 -0.73 14.02
N VAL A 78 1.92 -0.57 13.68
CA VAL A 78 2.61 -1.45 12.74
C VAL A 78 2.80 -2.83 13.36
N LYS A 79 3.22 -2.90 14.64
CA LYS A 79 3.40 -4.14 15.39
C LYS A 79 2.08 -4.90 15.62
N ASN A 80 1.01 -4.18 15.98
CA ASN A 80 -0.31 -4.76 16.17
C ASN A 80 -0.97 -5.21 14.86
N ARG A 81 -0.59 -4.62 13.72
CA ARG A 81 -0.99 -5.15 12.40
C ARG A 81 -0.37 -6.50 12.07
N GLN A 82 0.72 -6.88 12.70
CA GLN A 82 1.26 -8.25 12.62
C GLN A 82 0.50 -9.22 13.50
N ASN A 83 0.04 -8.77 14.68
CA ASN A 83 -0.71 -9.58 15.62
C ASN A 83 -2.21 -9.70 15.27
N SER A 84 -2.77 -8.70 14.53
CA SER A 84 -4.09 -8.82 13.93
C SER A 84 -3.93 -9.46 12.54
N SER A 85 -3.73 -10.79 12.57
CA SER A 85 -4.00 -11.72 11.47
C SER A 85 -3.93 -11.08 10.06
N GLN A 86 -2.76 -11.04 9.44
CA GLN A 86 -2.72 -11.61 8.11
C GLN A 86 -3.13 -13.08 8.34
N GLN A 87 -4.42 -13.37 8.26
CA GLN A 87 -4.86 -14.74 8.02
C GLN A 87 -4.03 -15.19 6.84
N GLU A 88 -3.13 -16.14 7.06
CA GLU A 88 -2.38 -16.73 5.96
C GLU A 88 -3.43 -17.29 5.00
N ILE A 89 -3.65 -16.56 3.90
CA ILE A 89 -4.62 -16.95 2.89
C ILE A 89 -4.09 -18.22 2.28
N ASN A 90 -4.79 -19.32 2.56
CA ASN A 90 -4.41 -20.62 2.07
C ASN A 90 -4.63 -20.72 0.55
N LEU A 91 -4.10 -21.78 -0.05
CA LEU A 91 -4.17 -21.99 -1.50
C LEU A 91 -5.61 -22.10 -2.01
N GLU A 92 -6.51 -22.68 -1.22
CA GLU A 92 -7.93 -22.84 -1.56
C GLU A 92 -8.66 -21.52 -1.62
N GLN A 93 -8.44 -20.64 -0.62
CA GLN A 93 -9.00 -19.29 -0.57
C GLN A 93 -8.50 -18.43 -1.74
N ARG A 94 -7.21 -18.57 -2.07
CA ARG A 94 -6.64 -17.88 -3.23
C ARG A 94 -7.29 -18.36 -4.53
N LYS A 95 -7.43 -19.68 -4.71
CA LYS A 95 -8.07 -20.27 -5.88
C LYS A 95 -9.51 -19.83 -5.99
N TRP A 96 -10.26 -19.88 -4.88
CA TRP A 96 -11.64 -19.38 -4.82
C TRP A 96 -11.73 -17.92 -5.30
N LEU A 97 -10.82 -17.03 -4.84
CA LEU A 97 -10.80 -15.64 -5.28
C LEU A 97 -10.51 -15.52 -6.78
N GLU A 98 -9.54 -16.27 -7.30
CA GLU A 98 -9.19 -16.27 -8.72
C GLU A 98 -10.37 -16.75 -9.57
N ASP A 99 -11.07 -17.82 -9.16
CA ASP A 99 -12.24 -18.35 -9.83
C ASP A 99 -13.40 -17.32 -9.82
N LYS A 100 -13.65 -16.64 -8.69
CA LYS A 100 -14.66 -15.58 -8.58
C LYS A 100 -14.35 -14.35 -9.44
N ILE A 101 -13.09 -13.96 -9.52
CA ILE A 101 -12.66 -12.86 -10.41
C ILE A 101 -12.97 -13.21 -11.87
N ILE A 102 -12.70 -14.44 -12.31
CA ILE A 102 -12.98 -14.89 -13.67
C ILE A 102 -14.49 -14.90 -13.93
N GLU A 103 -15.28 -15.48 -13.03
CA GLU A 103 -16.75 -15.54 -13.11
C GLU A 103 -17.35 -14.14 -13.28
N TYR A 104 -16.97 -13.21 -12.39
CA TYR A 104 -17.50 -11.85 -12.43
C TYR A 104 -16.96 -11.03 -13.62
N ALA A 105 -15.71 -11.26 -14.01
CA ALA A 105 -15.13 -10.59 -15.17
C ALA A 105 -15.93 -10.95 -16.45
N MET A 106 -16.19 -12.23 -16.70
CA MET A 106 -16.97 -12.68 -17.85
C MET A 106 -18.37 -12.04 -17.89
N ARG A 107 -19.02 -11.95 -16.73
CA ARG A 107 -20.34 -11.33 -16.60
C ARG A 107 -20.28 -9.81 -16.84
N TRP A 108 -19.42 -9.13 -16.14
CA TRP A 108 -19.40 -7.66 -16.10
C TRP A 108 -18.76 -7.03 -17.33
N GLU A 109 -17.73 -7.64 -17.92
CA GLU A 109 -17.17 -7.17 -19.19
C GLU A 109 -18.23 -7.14 -20.31
N SER A 110 -19.09 -8.17 -20.36
CA SER A 110 -20.20 -8.23 -21.31
C SER A 110 -21.25 -7.13 -21.05
N ILE A 111 -21.66 -6.95 -19.79
CA ILE A 111 -22.68 -5.95 -19.40
C ILE A 111 -22.16 -4.53 -19.63
N MET A 112 -20.93 -4.25 -19.23
CA MET A 112 -20.31 -2.94 -19.29
C MET A 112 -19.73 -2.62 -20.67
N LYS A 113 -19.67 -3.60 -21.58
CA LYS A 113 -19.04 -3.51 -22.91
C LYS A 113 -17.60 -3.03 -22.85
N VAL A 114 -16.85 -3.53 -21.89
CA VAL A 114 -15.41 -3.28 -21.71
C VAL A 114 -14.66 -4.59 -21.78
N HIS A 115 -13.34 -4.51 -21.98
CA HIS A 115 -12.46 -5.67 -21.95
C HIS A 115 -11.15 -5.35 -21.26
N ALA A 116 -10.80 -6.12 -20.23
CA ALA A 116 -9.52 -6.07 -19.56
C ALA A 116 -8.55 -7.08 -20.20
N ASN A 117 -7.30 -6.68 -20.40
CA ASN A 117 -6.27 -7.54 -20.97
C ASN A 117 -5.72 -8.59 -19.98
N GLY A 118 -6.28 -8.66 -18.79
CA GLY A 118 -5.95 -9.66 -17.80
C GLY A 118 -6.14 -9.20 -16.36
N PHE A 119 -6.34 -10.20 -15.50
CA PHE A 119 -6.53 -10.05 -14.07
C PHE A 119 -5.37 -10.71 -13.34
N THR A 120 -4.91 -10.11 -12.24
CA THR A 120 -3.87 -10.69 -11.38
C THR A 120 -4.19 -10.47 -9.92
N VAL A 121 -3.98 -11.49 -9.10
CA VAL A 121 -4.12 -11.41 -7.65
C VAL A 121 -2.74 -11.11 -7.05
N ARG A 122 -2.66 -10.04 -6.24
CA ARG A 122 -1.44 -9.58 -5.57
C ARG A 122 -1.74 -9.21 -4.12
N ASP A 123 -0.81 -9.48 -3.22
CA ASP A 123 -0.89 -8.89 -1.87
C ASP A 123 -0.57 -7.39 -1.96
N MET A 124 -1.55 -6.55 -1.62
CA MET A 124 -1.45 -5.10 -1.70
C MET A 124 -1.74 -4.45 -0.35
N LYS A 125 -0.86 -3.54 0.09
CA LYS A 125 -0.93 -2.95 1.44
C LYS A 125 -1.92 -1.79 1.57
N THR A 126 -2.25 -1.09 0.48
CA THR A 126 -2.93 0.22 0.54
C THR A 126 -4.21 0.32 -0.27
N ARG A 127 -4.55 -0.70 -1.05
CA ARG A 127 -5.73 -0.66 -1.94
C ARG A 127 -6.30 -2.06 -2.15
N TRP A 128 -7.58 -2.12 -2.49
CA TRP A 128 -8.29 -3.37 -2.76
C TRP A 128 -8.18 -3.82 -4.22
N GLY A 129 -7.99 -2.87 -5.13
CA GLY A 129 -7.78 -3.13 -6.55
C GLY A 129 -6.92 -2.03 -7.19
N SER A 130 -6.57 -2.21 -8.45
CA SER A 130 -6.01 -1.17 -9.31
C SER A 130 -6.17 -1.52 -10.78
N CYS A 131 -6.62 -0.56 -11.58
CA CYS A 131 -6.70 -0.64 -13.03
C CYS A 131 -5.58 0.19 -13.68
N SER A 132 -4.85 -0.42 -14.59
CA SER A 132 -3.93 0.30 -15.48
C SER A 132 -4.65 0.59 -16.80
N ILE A 133 -5.05 1.83 -17.01
CA ILE A 133 -5.84 2.26 -18.17
C ILE A 133 -5.10 1.99 -19.47
N HIS A 134 -3.80 2.28 -19.50
CA HIS A 134 -2.98 2.11 -20.70
C HIS A 134 -2.83 0.64 -21.09
N SER A 135 -2.54 -0.24 -20.15
CA SER A 135 -2.36 -1.68 -20.41
C SER A 135 -3.65 -2.47 -20.26
N LYS A 136 -4.74 -1.85 -19.79
CA LYS A 136 -6.02 -2.49 -19.45
C LYS A 136 -5.88 -3.72 -18.54
N LYS A 137 -4.85 -3.75 -17.68
CA LYS A 137 -4.64 -4.83 -16.72
C LYS A 137 -5.19 -4.43 -15.36
N ILE A 138 -5.93 -5.36 -14.75
CA ILE A 138 -6.54 -5.18 -13.42
C ILE A 138 -5.80 -6.05 -12.41
N ARG A 139 -5.51 -5.47 -11.24
CA ARG A 139 -4.96 -6.20 -10.09
C ARG A 139 -5.97 -6.18 -8.96
N MET A 140 -6.19 -7.33 -8.35
CA MET A 140 -7.07 -7.53 -7.22
C MET A 140 -6.25 -7.90 -5.99
N ASN A 141 -6.62 -7.37 -4.83
CA ASN A 141 -5.91 -7.66 -3.59
C ASN A 141 -6.21 -9.08 -3.10
N LEU A 142 -5.17 -9.83 -2.76
CA LEU A 142 -5.28 -11.17 -2.20
C LEU A 142 -6.15 -11.20 -0.93
N GLN A 143 -6.15 -10.13 -0.13
CA GLN A 143 -6.97 -10.00 1.08
C GLN A 143 -8.50 -10.03 0.82
N LEU A 144 -8.93 -9.94 -0.42
CA LEU A 144 -10.32 -10.16 -0.81
C LEU A 144 -10.76 -11.62 -0.64
N ALA A 145 -9.82 -12.56 -0.59
CA ALA A 145 -10.10 -13.98 -0.40
C ALA A 145 -10.78 -14.32 0.96
N VAL A 146 -10.67 -13.40 1.92
CA VAL A 146 -11.33 -13.53 3.25
C VAL A 146 -12.50 -12.55 3.42
N LYS A 147 -12.92 -11.90 2.35
CA LYS A 147 -14.09 -11.01 2.32
C LYS A 147 -15.27 -11.71 1.63
N SER A 148 -16.48 -11.16 1.80
CA SER A 148 -17.66 -11.67 1.13
C SER A 148 -17.58 -11.52 -0.40
N GLU A 149 -18.29 -12.37 -1.13
CA GLU A 149 -18.38 -12.30 -2.61
C GLU A 149 -18.81 -10.92 -3.11
N GLU A 150 -19.75 -10.29 -2.42
CA GLU A 150 -20.22 -8.93 -2.74
C GLU A 150 -19.09 -7.90 -2.73
N CYS A 151 -18.10 -8.06 -1.82
CA CYS A 151 -16.92 -7.21 -1.77
C CYS A 151 -16.00 -7.45 -2.96
N VAL A 152 -15.81 -8.70 -3.36
CA VAL A 152 -15.01 -9.06 -4.55
C VAL A 152 -15.64 -8.48 -5.80
N GLU A 153 -16.96 -8.69 -5.98
CA GLU A 153 -17.70 -8.15 -7.12
C GLU A 153 -17.63 -6.62 -7.17
N TYR A 154 -17.83 -5.95 -6.03
CA TYR A 154 -17.71 -4.48 -5.94
C TYR A 154 -16.35 -3.98 -6.39
N VAL A 155 -15.26 -4.56 -5.90
CA VAL A 155 -13.92 -4.12 -6.29
C VAL A 155 -13.67 -4.36 -7.77
N LEU A 156 -14.11 -5.51 -8.30
CA LEU A 156 -13.97 -5.81 -9.73
C LEU A 156 -14.72 -4.81 -10.61
N VAL A 157 -15.99 -4.53 -10.30
CA VAL A 157 -16.81 -3.55 -11.05
C VAL A 157 -16.19 -2.16 -10.95
N HIS A 158 -15.67 -1.77 -9.79
CA HIS A 158 -14.96 -0.51 -9.60
C HIS A 158 -13.74 -0.40 -10.52
N GLU A 159 -12.92 -1.44 -10.61
CA GLU A 159 -11.74 -1.44 -11.49
C GLU A 159 -12.12 -1.50 -12.98
N LEU A 160 -13.21 -2.18 -13.34
CA LEU A 160 -13.75 -2.16 -14.69
C LEU A 160 -14.31 -0.79 -15.08
N CYS A 161 -14.96 -0.07 -14.14
CA CYS A 161 -15.41 1.32 -14.36
C CYS A 161 -14.24 2.24 -14.72
N HIS A 162 -13.04 2.00 -14.24
CA HIS A 162 -11.85 2.78 -14.62
C HIS A 162 -11.45 2.62 -16.09
N LEU A 163 -11.88 1.57 -16.77
CA LEU A 163 -11.71 1.45 -18.22
C LEU A 163 -12.64 2.40 -19.01
N LEU A 164 -13.74 2.86 -18.38
CA LEU A 164 -14.69 3.81 -18.94
C LEU A 164 -14.41 5.26 -18.50
N GLU A 165 -14.02 5.41 -17.23
CA GLU A 165 -13.74 6.70 -16.61
C GLU A 165 -12.52 6.59 -15.66
N PRO A 166 -11.37 7.17 -16.04
CA PRO A 166 -10.14 7.06 -15.28
C PRO A 166 -10.18 7.69 -13.88
N SER A 167 -10.99 8.73 -13.70
CA SER A 167 -10.99 9.56 -12.48
C SER A 167 -12.25 9.32 -11.66
N HIS A 168 -12.15 9.37 -10.33
CA HIS A 168 -13.28 9.28 -9.41
C HIS A 168 -14.10 10.59 -9.40
N ASN A 169 -14.58 11.03 -10.57
CA ASN A 169 -15.46 12.18 -10.74
C ASN A 169 -16.95 11.77 -10.71
N GLN A 170 -17.87 12.72 -10.95
CA GLN A 170 -19.31 12.44 -10.94
C GLN A 170 -19.66 11.33 -11.93
N ARG A 171 -19.10 11.36 -13.14
CA ARG A 171 -19.36 10.33 -14.17
C ARG A 171 -18.95 8.92 -13.71
N PHE A 172 -17.85 8.79 -12.99
CA PHE A 172 -17.44 7.51 -12.41
C PHE A 172 -18.49 6.99 -11.42
N TYR A 173 -18.98 7.86 -10.51
CA TYR A 173 -19.98 7.46 -9.52
C TYR A 173 -21.35 7.20 -10.14
N ASP A 174 -21.68 7.85 -11.24
CA ASP A 174 -22.90 7.58 -12.02
C ASP A 174 -22.81 6.18 -12.66
N LEU A 175 -21.66 5.83 -13.25
CA LEU A 175 -21.39 4.48 -13.77
C LEU A 175 -21.48 3.43 -12.67
N MET A 176 -20.85 3.67 -11.53
CA MET A 176 -20.96 2.75 -10.38
C MET A 176 -22.41 2.54 -9.95
N SER A 177 -23.19 3.62 -9.86
CA SER A 177 -24.60 3.54 -9.45
C SER A 177 -25.49 2.90 -10.51
N HIS A 178 -25.11 3.00 -11.77
CA HIS A 178 -25.81 2.36 -12.88
C HIS A 178 -25.57 0.84 -12.91
N PHE A 179 -24.30 0.43 -12.80
CA PHE A 179 -23.95 -0.99 -12.91
C PHE A 179 -24.15 -1.75 -11.58
N LEU A 180 -23.85 -1.12 -10.46
CA LEU A 180 -23.93 -1.73 -9.13
C LEU A 180 -24.63 -0.75 -8.15
N PRO A 181 -25.96 -0.65 -8.14
CA PRO A 181 -26.70 0.35 -7.36
C PRO A 181 -26.39 0.36 -5.87
N ASP A 182 -26.09 -0.79 -5.29
CA ASP A 182 -25.77 -1.02 -3.87
C ASP A 182 -24.25 -0.87 -3.56
N TRP A 183 -23.47 -0.29 -4.47
CA TRP A 183 -22.02 -0.19 -4.32
C TRP A 183 -21.55 0.52 -3.04
N ARG A 184 -22.36 1.46 -2.50
CA ARG A 184 -22.02 2.19 -1.27
C ARG A 184 -22.06 1.26 -0.05
N GLU A 185 -23.06 0.40 0.04
CA GLU A 185 -23.20 -0.59 1.10
C GLU A 185 -22.07 -1.63 1.05
N ARG A 186 -21.75 -2.12 -0.15
CA ARG A 186 -20.64 -3.07 -0.35
C ARG A 186 -19.31 -2.45 -0.01
N LYS A 187 -19.09 -1.16 -0.33
CA LYS A 187 -17.91 -0.41 0.07
C LYS A 187 -17.80 -0.28 1.59
N GLN A 188 -18.90 -0.06 2.27
CA GLN A 188 -18.93 -0.01 3.73
C GLN A 188 -18.54 -1.37 4.33
N LYS A 189 -19.19 -2.47 3.90
CA LYS A 189 -18.85 -3.85 4.31
C LYS A 189 -17.37 -4.17 4.08
N LEU A 190 -16.82 -3.78 2.93
CA LEU A 190 -15.41 -4.01 2.60
C LEU A 190 -14.46 -3.35 3.61
N ASN A 191 -14.82 -2.18 4.12
CA ASN A 191 -14.01 -1.40 5.05
C ASN A 191 -14.26 -1.73 6.53
N GLU A 192 -15.27 -2.54 6.82
CA GLU A 192 -15.50 -3.05 8.17
C GLU A 192 -14.34 -3.97 8.59
N LYS A 193 -13.86 -3.73 9.80
CA LYS A 193 -12.86 -4.59 10.41
C LYS A 193 -13.54 -5.91 10.79
N VAL A 194 -13.05 -7.00 10.24
CA VAL A 194 -13.35 -8.34 10.72
C VAL A 194 -12.64 -8.54 12.05
#